data_b773b410aba6cbe044091b1b1b188d26
#
_entry.id   b773b410aba6cbe044091b1b1b188d26
#
_cell.length_a   1.000
_cell.length_b   1.000
_cell.length_c   1.000
_cell.angle_alpha   90.00
_cell.angle_beta   90.00
_cell.angle_gamma   90.00
#
_symmetry.space_group_name_H-M   'P 1'
#
loop_
_entity.id
_entity.type
_entity.pdbx_description
1 polymer ?
#
loop_
_entity_poly.entity_id
_entity_poly.type
_entity_poly.pdbx_seq_one_letter_code
_entity_poly.pdbx_strand_id
1 'polypeptide(L)'
;YVAIENGYFADEGLNITLVNGSGADNVMTSLISGDADIGFMGPEATVYVYNQGAQNYAVNFAQLTQRAGNFLVAREEEPDFTWQDLKGKTVLGGRAGGMPEMIFEYVLTLNNIDPKTDLTIIQNVDFGLTAEAFASGTADYTVEFEPFATSLEMNGNGHVIASLGEDSGYVPYTCFSALESYIQAHPDIIQAFTNAIQKGLDYVGSHTPAEIADVIQP
;
A
#
# COMPACT_ATOMS: atom_id res chain seq x y z
N TYR A 1 3.83 -7.60 10.90
CA TYR A 1 3.82 -9.01 11.31
C TYR A 1 5.13 -9.38 12.00
N VAL A 2 6.29 -9.33 11.34
CA VAL A 2 7.59 -9.72 11.94
C VAL A 2 7.81 -9.14 13.34
N ALA A 3 7.50 -7.86 13.56
CA ALA A 3 7.66 -7.23 14.87
C ALA A 3 6.69 -7.79 15.93
N ILE A 4 5.53 -8.30 15.52
CA ILE A 4 4.56 -8.96 16.40
C ILE A 4 5.05 -10.36 16.75
N GLU A 5 5.36 -11.18 15.75
CA GLU A 5 5.73 -12.58 15.93
C GLU A 5 7.04 -12.75 16.69
N ASN A 6 8.01 -11.85 16.46
CA ASN A 6 9.26 -11.83 17.21
C ASN A 6 9.16 -11.16 18.59
N GLY A 7 7.98 -10.69 19.00
CA GLY A 7 7.75 -10.13 20.33
C GLY A 7 8.34 -8.72 20.53
N TYR A 8 8.77 -8.01 19.48
CA TYR A 8 9.45 -6.71 19.62
C TYR A 8 8.55 -5.63 20.24
N PHE A 9 7.23 -5.72 20.04
CA PHE A 9 6.29 -4.84 20.74
C PHE A 9 6.20 -5.15 22.23
N ALA A 10 6.16 -6.44 22.59
CA ALA A 10 6.14 -6.87 23.99
C ALA A 10 7.43 -6.45 24.73
N ASP A 11 8.59 -6.52 24.06
CA ASP A 11 9.88 -6.04 24.60
C ASP A 11 9.87 -4.53 24.91
N GLU A 12 9.10 -3.76 24.16
CA GLU A 12 8.89 -2.33 24.38
C GLU A 12 7.71 -2.04 25.33
N GLY A 13 7.12 -3.08 25.95
CA GLY A 13 6.01 -2.97 26.89
C GLY A 13 4.65 -2.72 26.24
N LEU A 14 4.50 -2.96 24.94
CA LEU A 14 3.27 -2.76 24.19
C LEU A 14 2.54 -4.09 23.92
N ASN A 15 1.23 -4.09 24.11
CA ASN A 15 0.35 -5.15 23.67
C ASN A 15 -0.45 -4.68 22.45
N ILE A 16 -0.18 -5.24 21.28
CA ILE A 16 -0.75 -4.80 20.01
C ILE A 16 -1.94 -5.67 19.63
N THR A 17 -3.07 -5.04 19.30
CA THR A 17 -4.18 -5.65 18.60
C THR A 17 -4.19 -5.14 17.15
N LEU A 18 -3.87 -6.01 16.20
CA LEU A 18 -3.87 -5.66 14.78
C LEU A 18 -5.23 -5.94 14.16
N VAL A 19 -5.81 -4.91 13.53
CA VAL A 19 -7.07 -5.00 12.79
C VAL A 19 -6.85 -4.54 11.36
N ASN A 20 -7.35 -5.32 10.39
CA ASN A 20 -7.29 -4.94 8.99
C ASN A 20 -8.41 -3.98 8.63
N GLY A 21 -8.07 -2.76 8.19
CA GLY A 21 -9.01 -1.73 7.77
C GLY A 21 -9.45 -1.81 6.30
N SER A 22 -8.79 -2.65 5.49
CA SER A 22 -9.13 -2.84 4.06
C SER A 22 -9.12 -1.55 3.21
N GLY A 23 -8.25 -0.60 3.55
CA GLY A 23 -8.06 0.65 2.81
C GLY A 23 -7.81 1.85 3.70
N ALA A 24 -7.13 2.87 3.17
CA ALA A 24 -6.68 4.04 3.92
C ALA A 24 -7.83 4.87 4.51
N ASP A 25 -8.95 4.94 3.84
CA ASP A 25 -10.16 5.63 4.29
C ASP A 25 -10.79 4.99 5.54
N ASN A 26 -10.86 3.66 5.59
CA ASN A 26 -11.34 2.94 6.78
C ASN A 26 -10.35 3.08 7.95
N VAL A 27 -9.04 2.99 7.67
CA VAL A 27 -8.01 3.22 8.70
C VAL A 27 -8.09 4.63 9.25
N MET A 28 -8.24 5.64 8.39
CA MET A 28 -8.40 7.04 8.81
C MET A 28 -9.68 7.23 9.61
N THR A 29 -10.78 6.61 9.20
CA THR A 29 -12.04 6.63 9.95
C THR A 29 -11.88 6.07 11.34
N SER A 30 -11.18 4.93 11.49
CA SER A 30 -10.89 4.31 12.78
C SER A 30 -10.02 5.19 13.69
N LEU A 31 -9.06 5.93 13.13
CA LEU A 31 -8.28 6.91 13.89
C LEU A 31 -9.17 8.07 14.39
N ILE A 32 -10.02 8.63 13.52
CA ILE A 32 -10.87 9.78 13.85
C ILE A 32 -11.95 9.39 14.87
N SER A 33 -12.52 8.18 14.78
CA SER A 33 -13.52 7.67 15.72
C SER A 33 -12.91 7.24 17.06
N GLY A 34 -11.60 7.02 17.13
CA GLY A 34 -10.92 6.49 18.33
C GLY A 34 -11.02 4.97 18.46
N ASP A 35 -11.40 4.25 17.40
CA ASP A 35 -11.41 2.79 17.36
C ASP A 35 -10.00 2.21 17.14
N ALA A 36 -9.05 3.03 16.68
CA ALA A 36 -7.65 2.72 16.58
C ALA A 36 -6.77 3.88 17.09
N ASP A 37 -5.68 3.55 17.78
CA ASP A 37 -4.70 4.51 18.27
C ASP A 37 -3.69 4.90 17.21
N ILE A 38 -3.25 3.92 16.41
CA ILE A 38 -2.25 4.05 15.35
C ILE A 38 -2.81 3.42 14.06
N GLY A 39 -2.74 4.17 12.97
CA GLY A 39 -3.12 3.70 11.63
C GLY A 39 -1.90 3.44 10.77
N PHE A 40 -1.98 2.42 9.92
CA PHE A 40 -1.00 2.14 8.89
C PHE A 40 -1.66 2.26 7.52
N MET A 41 -1.25 3.27 6.75
CA MET A 41 -1.89 3.64 5.48
C MET A 41 -0.99 4.51 4.62
N GLY A 42 -1.42 4.83 3.42
CA GLY A 42 -0.79 5.85 2.60
C GLY A 42 -0.90 7.25 3.25
N PRO A 43 0.14 8.10 3.15
CA PRO A 43 0.15 9.43 3.77
C PRO A 43 -0.88 10.39 3.17
N GLU A 44 -1.40 10.12 1.97
CA GLU A 44 -2.41 10.96 1.29
C GLU A 44 -3.66 11.15 2.14
N ALA A 45 -4.09 10.11 2.88
CA ALA A 45 -5.28 10.18 3.71
C ALA A 45 -5.16 11.26 4.80
N THR A 46 -3.96 11.45 5.38
CA THR A 46 -3.70 12.50 6.37
C THR A 46 -3.80 13.90 5.75
N VAL A 47 -3.30 14.05 4.51
CA VAL A 47 -3.36 15.31 3.76
C VAL A 47 -4.80 15.67 3.43
N TYR A 48 -5.61 14.70 2.99
CA TYR A 48 -7.02 14.95 2.68
C TYR A 48 -7.81 15.45 3.89
N VAL A 49 -7.67 14.78 5.04
CA VAL A 49 -8.38 15.15 6.27
C VAL A 49 -7.89 16.50 6.79
N TYR A 50 -6.60 16.77 6.75
CA TYR A 50 -6.04 18.08 7.13
C TYR A 50 -6.62 19.20 6.26
N ASN A 51 -6.65 19.02 4.93
CA ASN A 51 -7.18 19.99 3.98
C ASN A 51 -8.70 20.23 4.13
N GLN A 52 -9.43 19.26 4.69
CA GLN A 52 -10.85 19.43 5.03
C GLN A 52 -11.08 20.22 6.32
N GLY A 53 -10.03 20.67 6.99
CA GLY A 53 -10.11 21.54 8.16
C GLY A 53 -10.28 20.78 9.49
N ALA A 54 -9.89 19.51 9.57
CA ALA A 54 -9.90 18.76 10.81
C ALA A 54 -9.06 19.46 11.88
N GLN A 55 -9.65 19.69 13.07
CA GLN A 55 -8.97 20.36 14.18
C GLN A 55 -7.99 19.42 14.91
N ASN A 56 -8.34 18.12 15.00
CA ASN A 56 -7.48 17.07 15.50
C ASN A 56 -7.16 16.16 14.31
N TYR A 57 -6.09 16.45 13.62
CA TYR A 57 -5.68 15.76 12.40
C TYR A 57 -4.68 14.63 12.71
N ALA A 58 -4.57 13.68 11.80
CA ALA A 58 -3.57 12.63 11.89
C ALA A 58 -2.21 13.14 11.37
N VAL A 59 -1.14 12.76 12.09
CA VAL A 59 0.25 13.07 11.76
C VAL A 59 0.98 11.77 11.42
N ASN A 60 1.69 11.77 10.31
CA ASN A 60 2.59 10.67 9.94
C ASN A 60 3.86 10.77 10.78
N PHE A 61 4.12 9.79 11.65
CA PHE A 61 5.27 9.82 12.56
C PHE A 61 6.37 8.82 12.20
N ALA A 62 6.06 7.79 11.40
CA ALA A 62 7.06 6.83 10.92
C ALA A 62 6.70 6.34 9.51
N GLN A 63 7.68 6.34 8.61
CA GLN A 63 7.56 5.77 7.28
C GLN A 63 7.97 4.29 7.32
N LEU A 64 7.20 3.41 6.68
CA LEU A 64 7.56 1.99 6.56
C LEU A 64 8.09 1.66 5.17
N THR A 65 7.36 2.01 4.11
CA THR A 65 7.75 1.71 2.74
C THR A 65 8.12 2.97 1.97
N GLN A 66 9.19 2.89 1.17
CA GLN A 66 9.76 4.01 0.39
C GLN A 66 9.63 3.78 -1.11
N ARG A 67 8.89 2.75 -1.52
CA ARG A 67 8.55 2.43 -2.90
C ARG A 67 7.17 1.83 -2.95
N ALA A 68 6.50 1.94 -4.09
CA ALA A 68 5.27 1.22 -4.34
C ALA A 68 5.53 -0.29 -4.31
N GLY A 69 4.60 -1.04 -3.72
CA GLY A 69 4.67 -2.50 -3.63
C GLY A 69 3.78 -3.22 -4.64
N ASN A 70 3.31 -2.51 -5.65
CA ASN A 70 2.38 -3.01 -6.65
C ASN A 70 3.03 -3.19 -8.01
N PHE A 71 2.41 -4.05 -8.82
CA PHE A 71 2.87 -4.48 -10.12
C PHE A 71 1.77 -4.24 -11.15
N LEU A 72 2.18 -4.00 -12.39
CA LEU A 72 1.29 -4.04 -13.53
C LEU A 72 1.24 -5.47 -14.07
N VAL A 73 0.03 -6.01 -14.20
CA VAL A 73 -0.22 -7.37 -14.69
C VAL A 73 -1.00 -7.27 -16.01
N ALA A 74 -0.50 -7.92 -17.06
CA ALA A 74 -1.14 -8.07 -18.36
C ALA A 74 -1.80 -9.44 -18.49
N ARG A 75 -2.70 -9.62 -19.48
CA ARG A 75 -3.33 -10.92 -19.78
C ARG A 75 -2.38 -11.90 -20.45
N GLU A 76 -1.52 -11.37 -21.32
CA GLU A 76 -0.55 -12.15 -22.11
C GLU A 76 0.86 -11.70 -21.73
N GLU A 77 1.86 -12.51 -22.08
CA GLU A 77 3.24 -12.11 -21.95
C GLU A 77 3.57 -10.95 -22.91
N GLU A 78 4.16 -9.89 -22.38
CA GLU A 78 4.58 -8.71 -23.12
C GLU A 78 6.08 -8.41 -22.87
N PRO A 79 7.00 -9.20 -23.45
CA PRO A 79 8.44 -9.08 -23.16
C PRO A 79 9.04 -7.73 -23.57
N ASP A 80 8.43 -7.06 -24.54
CA ASP A 80 8.87 -5.75 -25.04
C ASP A 80 7.96 -4.61 -24.56
N PHE A 81 7.23 -4.82 -23.44
CA PHE A 81 6.28 -3.84 -22.87
C PHE A 81 6.94 -2.49 -22.66
N THR A 82 6.21 -1.46 -23.03
CA THR A 82 6.48 -0.06 -22.69
C THR A 82 5.21 0.57 -22.15
N TRP A 83 5.33 1.57 -21.29
CA TRP A 83 4.15 2.28 -20.75
C TRP A 83 3.25 2.86 -21.84
N GLN A 84 3.79 3.16 -23.03
CA GLN A 84 3.02 3.67 -24.17
C GLN A 84 1.99 2.67 -24.70
N ASP A 85 2.17 1.37 -24.43
CA ASP A 85 1.25 0.30 -24.85
C ASP A 85 -0.10 0.36 -24.10
N LEU A 86 -0.15 1.10 -22.98
CA LEU A 86 -1.38 1.33 -22.23
C LEU A 86 -2.33 2.34 -22.91
N LYS A 87 -1.90 3.08 -23.93
CA LYS A 87 -2.77 4.04 -24.63
C LYS A 87 -3.95 3.34 -25.32
N GLY A 88 -5.15 3.82 -25.03
CA GLY A 88 -6.40 3.24 -25.52
C GLY A 88 -6.86 1.98 -24.80
N LYS A 89 -6.14 1.55 -23.77
CA LYS A 89 -6.43 0.35 -22.97
C LYS A 89 -7.28 0.64 -21.75
N THR A 90 -7.80 -0.42 -21.16
CA THR A 90 -8.53 -0.39 -19.89
C THR A 90 -7.70 -1.03 -18.78
N VAL A 91 -7.52 -0.33 -17.68
CA VAL A 91 -6.68 -0.77 -16.55
C VAL A 91 -7.49 -0.70 -15.25
N LEU A 92 -7.49 -1.77 -14.46
CA LEU A 92 -7.92 -1.73 -13.06
C LEU A 92 -6.78 -1.07 -12.24
N GLY A 93 -6.90 0.24 -12.01
CA GLY A 93 -5.81 1.07 -11.51
C GLY A 93 -5.78 1.29 -9.99
N GLY A 94 -6.70 0.63 -9.26
CA GLY A 94 -6.88 0.87 -7.83
C GLY A 94 -8.02 1.87 -7.55
N ARG A 95 -8.26 2.16 -6.25
CA ARG A 95 -9.34 3.07 -5.84
C ARG A 95 -8.95 4.52 -6.07
N ALA A 96 -9.91 5.33 -6.53
CA ALA A 96 -9.71 6.76 -6.77
C ALA A 96 -9.15 7.48 -5.52
N GLY A 97 -8.04 8.19 -5.70
CA GLY A 97 -7.39 8.98 -4.66
C GLY A 97 -6.62 8.16 -3.62
N GLY A 98 -6.50 6.84 -3.79
CA GLY A 98 -5.63 6.01 -2.96
C GLY A 98 -4.19 6.00 -3.48
N MET A 99 -3.23 5.74 -2.60
CA MET A 99 -1.81 5.73 -2.97
C MET A 99 -1.48 4.81 -4.16
N PRO A 100 -2.06 3.60 -4.30
CA PRO A 100 -1.78 2.75 -5.46
C PRO A 100 -2.14 3.41 -6.79
N GLU A 101 -3.32 4.02 -6.85
CA GLU A 101 -3.79 4.70 -8.06
C GLU A 101 -2.99 5.98 -8.34
N MET A 102 -2.69 6.77 -7.31
CA MET A 102 -1.87 7.99 -7.45
C MET A 102 -0.47 7.68 -8.01
N ILE A 103 0.16 6.58 -7.56
CA ILE A 103 1.46 6.16 -8.08
C ILE A 103 1.34 5.66 -9.52
N PHE A 104 0.26 4.95 -9.85
CA PHE A 104 0.02 4.53 -11.23
C PHE A 104 -0.12 5.74 -12.16
N GLU A 105 -0.96 6.73 -11.80
CA GLU A 105 -1.08 7.98 -12.55
C GLU A 105 0.25 8.76 -12.64
N TYR A 106 1.04 8.73 -11.56
CA TYR A 106 2.36 9.37 -11.54
C TYR A 106 3.30 8.70 -12.55
N VAL A 107 3.38 7.37 -12.58
CA VAL A 107 4.20 6.63 -13.56
C VAL A 107 3.72 6.89 -14.99
N LEU A 108 2.41 6.93 -15.24
CA LEU A 108 1.87 7.31 -16.54
C LEU A 108 2.35 8.71 -16.96
N THR A 109 2.27 9.66 -16.03
CA THR A 109 2.71 11.06 -16.28
C THR A 109 4.21 11.15 -16.57
N LEU A 110 5.05 10.40 -15.84
CA LEU A 110 6.50 10.31 -16.13
C LEU A 110 6.80 9.82 -17.55
N ASN A 111 5.90 8.99 -18.08
CA ASN A 111 5.99 8.44 -19.43
C ASN A 111 5.24 9.27 -20.49
N ASN A 112 4.83 10.50 -20.17
CA ASN A 112 4.06 11.39 -21.05
C ASN A 112 2.73 10.77 -21.53
N ILE A 113 2.03 10.10 -20.62
CA ILE A 113 0.70 9.56 -20.81
C ILE A 113 -0.25 10.35 -19.90
N ASP A 114 -1.31 10.91 -20.48
CA ASP A 114 -2.35 11.57 -19.70
C ASP A 114 -3.33 10.52 -19.14
N PRO A 115 -3.36 10.30 -17.80
CA PRO A 115 -4.22 9.28 -17.20
C PRO A 115 -5.72 9.51 -17.42
N LYS A 116 -6.11 10.74 -17.81
CA LYS A 116 -7.53 11.10 -18.02
C LYS A 116 -8.02 10.92 -19.45
N THR A 117 -7.11 10.94 -20.41
CA THR A 117 -7.47 10.97 -21.83
C THR A 117 -6.87 9.85 -22.66
N ASP A 118 -5.70 9.34 -22.26
CA ASP A 118 -4.97 8.36 -23.08
C ASP A 118 -5.38 6.90 -22.83
N LEU A 119 -6.02 6.61 -21.69
CA LEU A 119 -6.50 5.26 -21.34
C LEU A 119 -7.76 5.35 -20.47
N THR A 120 -8.36 4.19 -20.17
CA THR A 120 -9.48 4.10 -19.22
C THR A 120 -8.99 3.45 -17.90
N ILE A 121 -9.04 4.21 -16.81
CA ILE A 121 -8.71 3.67 -15.48
C ILE A 121 -10.01 3.34 -14.74
N ILE A 122 -10.22 2.06 -14.41
CA ILE A 122 -11.33 1.61 -13.58
C ILE A 122 -10.91 1.76 -12.10
N GLN A 123 -11.67 2.57 -11.34
CA GLN A 123 -11.33 2.99 -9.98
C GLN A 123 -12.40 2.61 -8.93
N ASN A 124 -13.43 1.90 -9.33
CA ASN A 124 -14.62 1.57 -8.52
C ASN A 124 -14.72 0.10 -8.14
N VAL A 125 -13.61 -0.63 -8.17
CA VAL A 125 -13.49 -2.00 -7.65
C VAL A 125 -12.87 -1.96 -6.28
N ASP A 126 -13.48 -2.68 -5.33
CA ASP A 126 -12.97 -2.73 -3.96
C ASP A 126 -11.59 -3.36 -3.88
N PHE A 127 -10.78 -2.85 -2.94
CA PHE A 127 -9.46 -3.37 -2.67
C PHE A 127 -9.52 -4.87 -2.29
N GLY A 128 -8.74 -5.68 -2.97
CA GLY A 128 -8.75 -7.14 -2.81
C GLY A 128 -9.68 -7.90 -3.76
N LEU A 129 -10.51 -7.20 -4.57
CA LEU A 129 -11.36 -7.80 -5.60
C LEU A 129 -10.86 -7.54 -7.03
N THR A 130 -9.80 -6.75 -7.18
CA THR A 130 -9.25 -6.35 -8.49
C THR A 130 -8.73 -7.55 -9.27
N ALA A 131 -8.02 -8.47 -8.62
CA ALA A 131 -7.51 -9.68 -9.27
C ALA A 131 -8.62 -10.59 -9.82
N GLU A 132 -9.71 -10.77 -9.07
CA GLU A 132 -10.87 -11.55 -9.52
C GLU A 132 -11.59 -10.85 -10.68
N ALA A 133 -11.76 -9.53 -10.58
CA ALA A 133 -12.35 -8.73 -11.66
C ALA A 133 -11.50 -8.82 -12.92
N PHE A 134 -10.18 -8.72 -12.79
CA PHE A 134 -9.26 -8.92 -13.91
C PHE A 134 -9.39 -10.32 -14.51
N ALA A 135 -9.30 -11.37 -13.70
CA ALA A 135 -9.44 -12.76 -14.18
C ALA A 135 -10.76 -13.00 -14.93
N SER A 136 -11.83 -12.30 -14.55
CA SER A 136 -13.14 -12.38 -15.23
C SER A 136 -13.21 -11.65 -16.58
N GLY A 137 -12.17 -10.92 -16.97
CA GLY A 137 -12.13 -10.23 -18.28
C GLY A 137 -12.55 -8.76 -18.25
N THR A 138 -12.56 -8.12 -17.09
CA THR A 138 -13.06 -6.74 -16.94
C THR A 138 -12.16 -5.67 -17.57
N ALA A 139 -10.83 -5.91 -17.63
CA ALA A 139 -9.85 -4.97 -18.14
C ALA A 139 -8.70 -5.65 -18.88
N ASP A 140 -7.93 -4.90 -19.65
CA ASP A 140 -6.74 -5.37 -20.36
C ASP A 140 -5.57 -5.61 -19.39
N TYR A 141 -5.43 -4.72 -18.39
CA TYR A 141 -4.39 -4.76 -17.36
C TYR A 141 -4.98 -4.53 -15.97
N THR A 142 -4.23 -4.92 -14.95
CA THR A 142 -4.55 -4.61 -13.55
C THR A 142 -3.31 -4.23 -12.77
N VAL A 143 -3.49 -3.37 -11.76
CA VAL A 143 -2.46 -2.99 -10.79
C VAL A 143 -2.68 -3.81 -9.52
N GLU A 144 -1.78 -4.74 -9.23
CA GLU A 144 -1.95 -5.70 -8.15
C GLU A 144 -0.79 -5.67 -7.14
N PHE A 145 -1.10 -6.09 -5.92
CA PHE A 145 -0.11 -6.37 -4.88
C PHE A 145 0.16 -7.86 -4.77
N GLU A 146 1.25 -8.21 -4.12
CA GLU A 146 1.42 -9.57 -3.63
C GLU A 146 0.47 -9.86 -2.44
N PRO A 147 -0.09 -11.06 -2.33
CA PRO A 147 0.15 -12.27 -3.17
C PRO A 147 -0.72 -12.37 -4.43
N PHE A 148 -1.54 -11.37 -4.74
CA PHE A 148 -2.51 -11.45 -5.85
C PHE A 148 -1.82 -11.46 -7.22
N ALA A 149 -0.74 -10.69 -7.41
CA ALA A 149 0.03 -10.68 -8.65
C ALA A 149 0.58 -12.08 -8.96
N THR A 150 1.29 -12.69 -8.01
CA THR A 150 1.78 -14.08 -8.14
C THR A 150 0.62 -15.07 -8.32
N SER A 151 -0.52 -14.89 -7.64
CA SER A 151 -1.68 -15.77 -7.79
C SER A 151 -2.26 -15.73 -9.21
N LEU A 152 -2.31 -14.56 -9.85
CA LEU A 152 -2.74 -14.44 -11.24
C LEU A 152 -1.81 -15.22 -12.17
N GLU A 153 -0.48 -15.10 -11.98
CA GLU A 153 0.49 -15.86 -12.78
C GLU A 153 0.37 -17.37 -12.57
N MET A 154 0.33 -17.82 -11.32
CA MET A 154 0.21 -19.25 -10.98
C MET A 154 -1.05 -19.91 -11.55
N ASN A 155 -2.14 -19.14 -11.66
CA ASN A 155 -3.41 -19.61 -12.20
C ASN A 155 -3.52 -19.42 -13.72
N GLY A 156 -2.49 -18.88 -14.38
CA GLY A 156 -2.48 -18.61 -15.82
C GLY A 156 -3.49 -17.53 -16.25
N ASN A 157 -3.81 -16.61 -15.37
CA ASN A 157 -4.76 -15.51 -15.59
C ASN A 157 -4.08 -14.17 -15.88
N GLY A 158 -2.75 -14.11 -15.83
CA GLY A 158 -1.99 -12.90 -16.10
C GLY A 158 -0.49 -13.09 -15.96
N HIS A 159 0.26 -12.06 -16.35
CA HIS A 159 1.72 -12.00 -16.31
C HIS A 159 2.15 -10.66 -15.72
N VAL A 160 3.05 -10.67 -14.75
CA VAL A 160 3.66 -9.44 -14.22
C VAL A 160 4.61 -8.89 -15.28
N ILE A 161 4.34 -7.66 -15.73
CA ILE A 161 5.10 -7.01 -16.83
C ILE A 161 5.88 -5.78 -16.38
N ALA A 162 5.51 -5.14 -15.28
CA ALA A 162 6.23 -3.99 -14.75
C ALA A 162 6.07 -3.86 -13.22
N SER A 163 7.07 -3.25 -12.57
CA SER A 163 7.04 -2.88 -11.16
C SER A 163 6.83 -1.39 -11.00
N LEU A 164 5.69 -0.99 -10.43
CA LEU A 164 5.44 0.43 -10.16
C LEU A 164 6.47 1.01 -9.17
N GLY A 165 7.00 0.17 -8.28
CA GLY A 165 8.01 0.60 -7.32
C GLY A 165 9.39 0.88 -7.94
N GLU A 166 9.73 0.23 -9.04
CA GLU A 166 10.93 0.54 -9.81
C GLU A 166 10.73 1.83 -10.61
N ASP A 167 9.62 1.93 -11.33
CA ASP A 167 9.37 3.01 -12.28
C ASP A 167 8.99 4.34 -11.59
N SER A 168 8.33 4.31 -10.43
CA SER A 168 8.05 5.52 -9.64
C SER A 168 9.25 6.04 -8.85
N GLY A 169 10.25 5.17 -8.61
CA GLY A 169 11.38 5.51 -7.74
C GLY A 169 10.99 5.59 -6.26
N TYR A 170 11.71 6.42 -5.50
CA TYR A 170 11.45 6.61 -4.07
C TYR A 170 10.25 7.53 -3.84
N VAL A 171 9.28 7.03 -3.09
CA VAL A 171 8.08 7.76 -2.67
C VAL A 171 7.71 7.37 -1.23
N PRO A 172 7.13 8.26 -0.41
CA PRO A 172 6.62 7.90 0.91
C PRO A 172 5.31 7.12 0.73
N TYR A 173 5.43 5.79 0.51
CA TYR A 173 4.30 4.99 0.05
C TYR A 173 3.33 4.61 1.16
N THR A 174 3.86 4.13 2.32
CA THR A 174 3.04 3.86 3.51
C THR A 174 3.71 4.37 4.78
N CYS A 175 2.89 4.90 5.68
CA CYS A 175 3.31 5.49 6.94
C CYS A 175 2.44 5.01 8.10
N PHE A 176 3.03 5.01 9.30
CA PHE A 176 2.28 4.96 10.55
C PHE A 176 1.86 6.37 10.94
N SER A 177 0.60 6.51 11.31
CA SER A 177 -0.02 7.78 11.66
C SER A 177 -0.83 7.64 12.93
N ALA A 178 -0.92 8.72 13.70
CA ALA A 178 -1.81 8.83 14.86
C ALA A 178 -2.38 10.25 14.93
N LEU A 179 -3.47 10.44 15.63
CA LEU A 179 -3.99 11.79 15.88
C LEU A 179 -2.98 12.63 16.64
N GLU A 180 -2.86 13.92 16.31
CA GLU A 180 -1.93 14.84 16.98
C GLU A 180 -2.13 14.82 18.50
N SER A 181 -3.38 14.83 18.95
CA SER A 181 -3.71 14.75 20.39
C SER A 181 -3.22 13.46 21.05
N TYR A 182 -3.27 12.32 20.34
CA TYR A 182 -2.75 11.06 20.86
C TYR A 182 -1.22 11.07 20.97
N ILE A 183 -0.53 11.58 19.96
CA ILE A 183 0.95 11.71 19.96
C ILE A 183 1.40 12.59 21.13
N GLN A 184 0.70 13.70 21.38
CA GLN A 184 1.02 14.61 22.48
C GLN A 184 0.75 14.01 23.86
N ALA A 185 -0.31 13.21 23.98
CA ALA A 185 -0.68 12.57 25.26
C ALA A 185 0.16 11.31 25.56
N HIS A 186 0.68 10.63 24.54
CA HIS A 186 1.35 9.33 24.66
C HIS A 186 2.66 9.25 23.88
N PRO A 187 3.61 10.21 24.04
CA PRO A 187 4.85 10.23 23.29
C PRO A 187 5.75 9.00 23.56
N ASP A 188 5.64 8.42 24.75
CA ASP A 188 6.33 7.19 25.15
C ASP A 188 5.81 5.96 24.38
N ILE A 189 4.51 5.85 24.16
CA ILE A 189 3.90 4.79 23.36
C ILE A 189 4.33 4.91 21.88
N ILE A 190 4.30 6.12 21.32
CA ILE A 190 4.75 6.39 19.96
C ILE A 190 6.22 6.02 19.78
N GLN A 191 7.08 6.36 20.76
CA GLN A 191 8.50 6.01 20.70
C GLN A 191 8.72 4.49 20.81
N ALA A 192 8.06 3.82 21.75
CA ALA A 192 8.11 2.37 21.93
C ALA A 192 7.61 1.63 20.67
N PHE A 193 6.51 2.09 20.09
CA PHE A 193 6.00 1.56 18.82
C PHE A 193 7.02 1.70 17.69
N THR A 194 7.62 2.88 17.55
CA THR A 194 8.63 3.15 16.52
C THR A 194 9.87 2.28 16.70
N ASN A 195 10.33 2.07 17.96
CA ASN A 195 11.44 1.19 18.27
C ASN A 195 11.15 -0.27 17.84
N ALA A 196 9.94 -0.77 18.14
CA ALA A 196 9.54 -2.13 17.77
C ALA A 196 9.47 -2.31 16.24
N ILE A 197 8.94 -1.32 15.51
CA ILE A 197 8.93 -1.32 14.04
C ILE A 197 10.34 -1.30 13.49
N GLN A 198 11.25 -0.49 14.05
CA GLN A 198 12.66 -0.44 13.61
C GLN A 198 13.35 -1.80 13.77
N LYS A 199 13.16 -2.48 14.90
CA LYS A 199 13.68 -3.86 15.10
C LYS A 199 13.12 -4.81 14.02
N GLY A 200 11.84 -4.68 13.68
CA GLY A 200 11.21 -5.45 12.59
C GLY A 200 11.83 -5.18 11.23
N LEU A 201 12.12 -3.92 10.90
CA LEU A 201 12.81 -3.53 9.66
C LEU A 201 14.23 -4.05 9.60
N ASP A 202 14.98 -3.97 10.71
CA ASP A 202 16.35 -4.48 10.80
C ASP A 202 16.38 -6.00 10.60
N TYR A 203 15.38 -6.72 11.15
CA TYR A 203 15.21 -8.16 10.91
C TYR A 203 15.00 -8.45 9.43
N VAL A 204 14.02 -7.79 8.80
CA VAL A 204 13.69 -7.96 7.37
C VAL A 204 14.90 -7.62 6.49
N GLY A 205 15.66 -6.58 6.83
CA GLY A 205 16.85 -6.17 6.08
C GLY A 205 18.05 -7.12 6.20
N SER A 206 18.07 -8.00 7.20
CA SER A 206 19.19 -8.89 7.51
C SER A 206 18.91 -10.39 7.28
N HIS A 207 17.67 -10.75 6.96
CA HIS A 207 17.25 -12.14 6.77
C HIS A 207 16.75 -12.41 5.34
N THR A 208 16.82 -13.66 4.94
CA THR A 208 16.35 -14.11 3.63
C THR A 208 14.82 -14.11 3.56
N PRO A 209 14.22 -14.03 2.37
CA PRO A 209 12.77 -14.17 2.20
C PRO A 209 12.18 -15.45 2.84
N ALA A 210 12.91 -16.56 2.79
CA ALA A 210 12.48 -17.82 3.40
C ALA A 210 12.41 -17.71 4.94
N GLU A 211 13.43 -17.14 5.59
CA GLU A 211 13.45 -16.92 7.03
C GLU A 211 12.36 -15.95 7.47
N ILE A 212 12.07 -14.92 6.66
CA ILE A 212 10.98 -13.98 6.92
C ILE A 212 9.62 -14.71 6.80
N ALA A 213 9.45 -15.54 5.76
CA ALA A 213 8.24 -16.32 5.57
C ALA A 213 7.99 -17.28 6.75
N ASP A 214 9.03 -17.94 7.26
CA ASP A 214 8.93 -18.87 8.42
C ASP A 214 8.43 -18.14 9.68
N VAL A 215 8.76 -16.86 9.85
CA VAL A 215 8.29 -16.06 11.01
C VAL A 215 6.83 -15.66 10.87
N ILE A 216 6.37 -15.32 9.66
CA ILE A 216 5.02 -14.76 9.45
C ILE A 216 3.98 -15.79 9.01
N GLN A 217 4.37 -17.03 8.77
CA GLN A 217 3.43 -18.13 8.53
C GLN A 217 2.74 -18.53 9.84
N PRO A 218 1.40 -18.70 9.85
CA PRO A 218 0.66 -19.14 11.02
C PRO A 218 0.93 -20.62 11.36
#